data_adf32dd4f60b14f0048c946a3b5c9431
#
_entry.id   adf32dd4f60b14f0048c946a3b5c9431
#
_cell.length_a   1.000
_cell.length_b   1.000
_cell.length_c   1.000
_cell.angle_alpha   90.00
_cell.angle_beta   90.00
_cell.angle_gamma   90.00
#
_symmetry.space_group_name_H-M   'P 1'
#
loop_
_entity.id
_entity.type
_entity.pdbx_description
1 polymer ?
#
loop_
_entity_poly.entity_id
_entity_poly.type
_entity_poly.pdbx_seq_one_letter_code
_entity_poly.pdbx_strand_id
1 'polypeptide(L)'
;MKKYLIFSLFIALFIWISCGNKTSNTSTSIMSSKDSIYIKIAKLNELIKLNPNDAALLNNRATLYIEKLDYDSAFNDIRKALLLDSTKSKYYCTLSDIYFANGKIDKSNDALTKALILDPKNNEAYLKSAEVFLILDDYKKCFEYLSKAVEFEKINPKAYYIRGMALKQIGDTVKAISSMQTAVEQNPDYYDAYIQLGLMYASQHDDLAIDYYNNALNINPQSIEALYNMGMFYQEHNMAVDAIKSYNTILKIEPKHKNATYNIGYVNLVYLEKYNEAITYFSEVVKIDPKYTDAYYNRGLCYEMLGDFKNAKIDYQNAMRIVPNYEKAVLALNRIDNSK
;
A
#
# COMPACT_ATOMS: atom_id res chain seq x y z
N MET A 1 26.82 5.54 22.80
CA MET A 1 25.36 5.39 23.04
C MET A 1 24.65 5.93 21.81
N LYS A 2 24.31 5.06 20.84
CA LYS A 2 23.57 5.42 19.62
C LYS A 2 22.08 5.24 19.91
N LYS A 3 21.33 6.33 19.85
CA LYS A 3 19.87 6.31 19.97
C LYS A 3 19.31 5.76 18.65
N TYR A 4 18.69 4.60 18.70
CA TYR A 4 17.90 4.05 17.60
C TYR A 4 16.59 4.84 17.54
N LEU A 5 16.42 5.64 16.48
CA LEU A 5 15.12 6.18 16.10
C LEU A 5 14.35 5.03 15.44
N ILE A 6 13.37 4.50 16.15
CA ILE A 6 12.41 3.52 15.60
C ILE A 6 11.46 4.29 14.70
N PHE A 7 11.73 4.26 13.39
CA PHE A 7 10.73 4.62 12.37
C PHE A 7 9.82 3.41 12.22
N SER A 8 8.66 3.46 12.87
CA SER A 8 7.61 2.46 12.66
C SER A 8 7.00 2.66 11.27
N LEU A 9 7.58 1.99 10.27
CA LEU A 9 6.96 1.84 8.97
C LEU A 9 5.85 0.78 9.12
N PHE A 10 4.61 1.22 9.28
CA PHE A 10 3.45 0.36 9.10
C PHE A 10 3.38 -0.03 7.62
N ILE A 11 4.03 -1.14 7.26
CA ILE A 11 3.78 -1.81 5.99
C ILE A 11 2.47 -2.56 6.15
N ALA A 12 1.37 -1.93 5.72
CA ALA A 12 0.12 -2.64 5.47
C ALA A 12 0.33 -3.51 4.23
N LEU A 13 0.71 -4.77 4.43
CA LEU A 13 0.71 -5.79 3.39
C LEU A 13 -0.75 -6.07 3.01
N PHE A 14 -1.27 -5.39 1.99
CA PHE A 14 -2.51 -5.76 1.34
C PHE A 14 -2.26 -7.01 0.49
N ILE A 15 -2.69 -8.15 1.00
CA ILE A 15 -2.76 -9.38 0.20
C ILE A 15 -4.00 -9.25 -0.70
N TRP A 16 -3.79 -8.81 -1.95
CA TRP A 16 -4.81 -8.89 -2.99
C TRP A 16 -4.59 -10.15 -3.82
N ILE A 17 -5.50 -11.10 -3.66
CA ILE A 17 -5.61 -12.23 -4.60
C ILE A 17 -6.45 -11.73 -5.78
N SER A 18 -5.79 -11.44 -6.91
CA SER A 18 -6.45 -11.18 -8.18
C SER A 18 -6.89 -12.51 -8.82
N CYS A 19 -8.19 -12.76 -8.84
CA CYS A 19 -8.80 -13.71 -9.78
C CYS A 19 -9.47 -12.93 -10.90
N GLY A 20 -8.85 -12.98 -12.09
CA GLY A 20 -9.46 -12.46 -13.30
C GLY A 20 -10.69 -13.27 -13.71
N ASN A 21 -11.76 -12.58 -14.12
CA ASN A 21 -12.76 -13.16 -15.02
C ASN A 21 -13.35 -12.11 -15.97
N LYS A 22 -13.48 -12.54 -17.22
CA LYS A 22 -13.95 -11.78 -18.36
C LYS A 22 -15.43 -11.43 -18.28
N THR A 23 -15.74 -10.28 -18.84
CA THR A 23 -17.02 -9.62 -19.01
C THR A 23 -18.10 -10.43 -19.75
N SER A 24 -19.32 -10.35 -19.25
CA SER A 24 -20.55 -10.27 -20.06
C SER A 24 -21.52 -9.31 -19.38
N ASN A 25 -21.98 -8.32 -20.14
CA ASN A 25 -22.94 -7.30 -19.74
C ASN A 25 -24.29 -7.90 -19.37
N THR A 26 -24.72 -7.74 -18.15
CA THR A 26 -26.10 -7.58 -17.73
C THR A 26 -26.11 -6.87 -16.38
N SER A 27 -26.98 -5.88 -16.24
CA SER A 27 -27.18 -5.04 -15.07
C SER A 27 -27.50 -5.89 -13.82
N THR A 28 -26.46 -6.31 -13.13
CA THR A 28 -26.51 -6.86 -11.78
C THR A 28 -25.61 -6.01 -10.91
N SER A 29 -26.18 -5.51 -9.81
CA SER A 29 -25.47 -4.78 -8.75
C SER A 29 -24.09 -5.37 -8.53
N ILE A 30 -23.03 -4.57 -8.64
CA ILE A 30 -21.64 -4.93 -8.30
C ILE A 30 -21.65 -5.27 -6.80
N MET A 31 -21.72 -6.56 -6.49
CA MET A 31 -21.50 -7.05 -5.12
C MET A 31 -20.09 -6.68 -4.73
N SER A 32 -19.92 -5.98 -3.60
CA SER A 32 -18.61 -5.62 -3.11
C SER A 32 -17.77 -6.88 -2.87
N SER A 33 -16.45 -6.79 -2.98
CA SER A 33 -15.55 -7.91 -2.69
C SER A 33 -15.79 -8.49 -1.28
N LYS A 34 -16.20 -7.66 -0.35
CA LYS A 34 -16.61 -8.07 1.01
C LYS A 34 -17.84 -8.98 1.00
N ASP A 35 -18.87 -8.67 0.23
CA ASP A 35 -20.06 -9.50 0.13
C ASP A 35 -19.73 -10.90 -0.42
N SER A 36 -18.77 -10.96 -1.37
CA SER A 36 -18.29 -12.22 -1.94
C SER A 36 -17.61 -13.12 -0.88
N ILE A 37 -16.81 -12.58 0.03
CA ILE A 37 -16.13 -13.36 1.10
C ILE A 37 -17.17 -13.93 2.07
N TYR A 38 -18.17 -13.14 2.51
CA TYR A 38 -19.21 -13.61 3.41
C TYR A 38 -20.03 -14.76 2.80
N ILE A 39 -20.36 -14.68 1.52
CA ILE A 39 -21.08 -15.75 0.81
C ILE A 39 -20.23 -17.02 0.74
N LYS A 40 -18.93 -16.91 0.43
CA LYS A 40 -18.02 -18.06 0.41
C LYS A 40 -17.91 -18.72 1.79
N ILE A 41 -17.78 -17.93 2.86
CA ILE A 41 -17.76 -18.44 4.24
C ILE A 41 -19.08 -19.13 4.59
N ALA A 42 -20.23 -18.53 4.25
CA ALA A 42 -21.54 -19.14 4.49
C ALA A 42 -21.68 -20.50 3.78
N LYS A 43 -21.24 -20.59 2.52
CA LYS A 43 -21.23 -21.86 1.78
C LYS A 43 -20.34 -22.92 2.45
N LEU A 44 -19.15 -22.53 2.90
CA LEU A 44 -18.26 -23.45 3.62
C LEU A 44 -18.86 -23.87 4.97
N ASN A 45 -19.60 -23.00 5.65
CA ASN A 45 -20.30 -23.37 6.89
C ASN A 45 -21.29 -24.48 6.67
N GLU A 46 -22.10 -24.45 5.60
CA GLU A 46 -23.03 -25.51 5.28
C GLU A 46 -22.30 -26.81 4.90
N LEU A 47 -21.25 -26.76 4.12
CA LEU A 47 -20.45 -27.94 3.77
C LEU A 47 -19.78 -28.55 5.00
N ILE A 48 -19.28 -27.76 5.94
CA ILE A 48 -18.67 -28.25 7.19
C ILE A 48 -19.73 -28.86 8.12
N LYS A 49 -20.96 -28.33 8.15
CA LYS A 49 -22.06 -29.00 8.90
C LYS A 49 -22.34 -30.42 8.39
N LEU A 50 -22.29 -30.61 7.07
CA LEU A 50 -22.50 -31.93 6.45
C LEU A 50 -21.27 -32.83 6.62
N ASN A 51 -20.06 -32.27 6.63
CA ASN A 51 -18.80 -33.01 6.70
C ASN A 51 -17.88 -32.37 7.77
N PRO A 52 -18.18 -32.54 9.08
CA PRO A 52 -17.50 -31.82 10.16
C PRO A 52 -16.03 -32.22 10.36
N ASN A 53 -15.63 -33.38 9.82
CA ASN A 53 -14.27 -33.91 9.88
C ASN A 53 -13.48 -33.72 8.57
N ASP A 54 -13.95 -32.90 7.66
CA ASP A 54 -13.21 -32.57 6.45
C ASP A 54 -12.21 -31.47 6.75
N ALA A 55 -10.94 -31.84 6.91
CA ALA A 55 -9.83 -30.92 7.19
C ALA A 55 -9.61 -29.88 6.07
N ALA A 56 -9.90 -30.25 4.81
CA ALA A 56 -9.71 -29.33 3.68
C ALA A 56 -10.74 -28.20 3.69
N LEU A 57 -11.99 -28.48 4.05
CA LEU A 57 -13.03 -27.45 4.20
C LEU A 57 -12.68 -26.47 5.33
N LEU A 58 -12.18 -26.99 6.46
CA LEU A 58 -11.73 -26.15 7.57
C LEU A 58 -10.55 -25.24 7.15
N ASN A 59 -9.54 -25.80 6.46
CA ASN A 59 -8.42 -25.00 5.95
C ASN A 59 -8.90 -23.93 4.94
N ASN A 60 -9.80 -24.28 4.03
CA ASN A 60 -10.33 -23.31 3.06
C ASN A 60 -11.11 -22.18 3.76
N ARG A 61 -11.85 -22.48 4.85
CA ARG A 61 -12.52 -21.45 5.63
C ARG A 61 -11.53 -20.59 6.43
N ALA A 62 -10.49 -21.21 6.98
CA ALA A 62 -9.39 -20.48 7.64
C ALA A 62 -8.74 -19.46 6.70
N THR A 63 -8.49 -19.83 5.45
CA THR A 63 -7.94 -18.88 4.43
C THR A 63 -8.87 -17.69 4.22
N LEU A 64 -10.20 -17.90 4.13
CA LEU A 64 -11.15 -16.79 4.00
C LEU A 64 -11.25 -15.94 5.28
N TYR A 65 -11.08 -16.53 6.45
CA TYR A 65 -11.00 -15.76 7.70
C TYR A 65 -9.73 -14.91 7.76
N ILE A 66 -8.60 -15.38 7.21
CA ILE A 66 -7.37 -14.57 7.06
C ILE A 66 -7.63 -13.36 6.15
N GLU A 67 -8.27 -13.58 4.98
CA GLU A 67 -8.64 -12.48 4.07
C GLU A 67 -9.57 -11.45 4.74
N LYS A 68 -10.40 -11.91 5.70
CA LYS A 68 -11.29 -11.07 6.50
C LYS A 68 -10.59 -10.42 7.71
N LEU A 69 -9.32 -10.72 7.95
CA LEU A 69 -8.55 -10.32 9.14
C LEU A 69 -9.10 -10.89 10.46
N ASP A 70 -9.89 -11.96 10.41
CA ASP A 70 -10.43 -12.69 11.57
C ASP A 70 -9.47 -13.84 11.92
N TYR A 71 -8.34 -13.50 12.50
CA TYR A 71 -7.27 -14.47 12.77
C TYR A 71 -7.61 -15.47 13.86
N ASP A 72 -8.50 -15.15 14.79
CA ASP A 72 -8.93 -16.08 15.84
C ASP A 72 -9.79 -17.20 15.25
N SER A 73 -10.75 -16.87 14.39
CA SER A 73 -11.55 -17.88 13.67
C SER A 73 -10.69 -18.71 12.75
N ALA A 74 -9.75 -18.09 12.03
CA ALA A 74 -8.79 -18.79 11.18
C ALA A 74 -7.94 -19.79 11.98
N PHE A 75 -7.43 -19.37 13.15
CA PHE A 75 -6.60 -20.23 14.01
C PHE A 75 -7.39 -21.42 14.56
N ASN A 76 -8.65 -21.21 14.94
CA ASN A 76 -9.51 -22.29 15.41
C ASN A 76 -9.75 -23.35 14.33
N ASP A 77 -9.99 -22.90 13.09
CA ASP A 77 -10.23 -23.81 11.98
C ASP A 77 -8.95 -24.56 11.57
N ILE A 78 -7.82 -23.87 11.43
CA ILE A 78 -6.58 -24.54 11.03
C ILE A 78 -6.08 -25.52 12.10
N ARG A 79 -6.30 -25.19 13.39
CA ARG A 79 -5.99 -26.14 14.47
C ARG A 79 -6.80 -27.41 14.39
N LYS A 80 -8.11 -27.29 14.09
CA LYS A 80 -8.97 -28.47 13.87
C LYS A 80 -8.54 -29.26 12.64
N ALA A 81 -8.24 -28.58 11.53
CA ALA A 81 -7.74 -29.22 10.31
C ALA A 81 -6.47 -30.04 10.58
N LEU A 82 -5.51 -29.50 11.33
CA LEU A 82 -4.28 -30.17 11.69
C LEU A 82 -4.45 -31.31 12.70
N LEU A 83 -5.49 -31.28 13.54
CA LEU A 83 -5.86 -32.41 14.41
C LEU A 83 -6.44 -33.56 13.60
N LEU A 84 -7.16 -33.25 12.51
CA LEU A 84 -7.74 -34.26 11.63
C LEU A 84 -6.72 -34.84 10.65
N ASP A 85 -5.87 -34.02 10.10
CA ASP A 85 -4.81 -34.42 9.17
C ASP A 85 -3.59 -33.49 9.29
N SER A 86 -2.55 -33.93 9.97
CA SER A 86 -1.29 -33.20 10.14
C SER A 86 -0.26 -33.46 9.04
N THR A 87 -0.63 -34.18 7.97
CA THR A 87 0.31 -34.56 6.90
C THR A 87 0.33 -33.60 5.73
N LYS A 88 -0.59 -32.64 5.68
CA LYS A 88 -0.74 -31.70 4.56
C LYS A 88 0.11 -30.47 4.76
N SER A 89 1.13 -30.31 3.93
CA SER A 89 2.04 -29.14 3.89
C SER A 89 1.26 -27.81 3.81
N LYS A 90 0.20 -27.76 2.98
CA LYS A 90 -0.64 -26.56 2.81
C LYS A 90 -1.23 -26.03 4.12
N TYR A 91 -1.59 -26.90 5.07
CA TYR A 91 -2.17 -26.45 6.35
C TYR A 91 -1.16 -25.71 7.21
N TYR A 92 0.10 -26.07 7.13
CA TYR A 92 1.18 -25.36 7.79
C TYR A 92 1.50 -24.02 7.13
N CYS A 93 1.31 -23.90 5.81
CA CYS A 93 1.36 -22.59 5.13
C CYS A 93 0.26 -21.67 5.64
N THR A 94 -0.97 -22.13 5.76
CA THR A 94 -2.09 -21.35 6.33
C THR A 94 -1.84 -21.00 7.81
N LEU A 95 -1.28 -21.92 8.60
CA LEU A 95 -0.89 -21.65 10.00
C LEU A 95 0.20 -20.59 10.08
N SER A 96 1.17 -20.64 9.16
CA SER A 96 2.23 -19.63 9.04
C SER A 96 1.66 -18.24 8.77
N ASP A 97 0.69 -18.10 7.87
CA ASP A 97 0.04 -16.81 7.58
C ASP A 97 -0.60 -16.21 8.83
N ILE A 98 -1.27 -17.03 9.63
CA ILE A 98 -1.89 -16.59 10.87
C ILE A 98 -0.84 -16.14 11.89
N TYR A 99 0.24 -16.87 12.03
CA TYR A 99 1.32 -16.47 12.93
C TYR A 99 2.03 -15.20 12.47
N PHE A 100 2.28 -15.08 11.17
CA PHE A 100 2.88 -13.91 10.54
C PHE A 100 2.03 -12.65 10.76
N ALA A 101 0.73 -12.73 10.48
CA ALA A 101 -0.21 -11.63 10.67
C ALA A 101 -0.31 -11.17 12.14
N ASN A 102 -0.07 -12.08 13.09
CA ASN A 102 -0.02 -11.79 14.52
C ASN A 102 1.38 -11.38 15.02
N GLY A 103 2.34 -11.12 14.14
CA GLY A 103 3.72 -10.76 14.50
C GLY A 103 4.54 -11.87 15.15
N LYS A 104 4.05 -13.12 15.11
CA LYS A 104 4.74 -14.29 15.70
C LYS A 104 5.68 -14.92 14.68
N ILE A 105 6.70 -14.18 14.28
CA ILE A 105 7.57 -14.50 13.13
C ILE A 105 8.30 -15.85 13.32
N ASP A 106 8.82 -16.14 14.51
CA ASP A 106 9.46 -17.42 14.78
C ASP A 106 8.52 -18.60 14.57
N LYS A 107 7.27 -18.51 15.08
CA LYS A 107 6.26 -19.57 14.90
C LYS A 107 5.82 -19.70 13.45
N SER A 108 5.79 -18.60 12.70
CA SER A 108 5.55 -18.64 11.26
C SER A 108 6.64 -19.43 10.54
N ASN A 109 7.91 -19.15 10.85
CA ASN A 109 9.06 -19.87 10.30
C ASN A 109 9.05 -21.36 10.67
N ASP A 110 8.70 -21.71 11.92
CA ASP A 110 8.58 -23.11 12.36
C ASP A 110 7.50 -23.87 11.56
N ALA A 111 6.34 -23.21 11.34
CA ALA A 111 5.28 -23.80 10.54
C ALA A 111 5.72 -24.01 9.08
N LEU A 112 6.41 -23.05 8.46
CA LEU A 112 6.94 -23.18 7.10
C LEU A 112 8.01 -24.29 7.01
N THR A 113 8.88 -24.40 8.00
CA THR A 113 9.84 -25.48 8.10
C THR A 113 9.12 -26.84 8.10
N LYS A 114 8.05 -26.96 8.87
CA LYS A 114 7.23 -28.19 8.89
C LYS A 114 6.55 -28.41 7.53
N ALA A 115 6.06 -27.37 6.86
CA ALA A 115 5.49 -27.48 5.52
C ALA A 115 6.49 -28.06 4.52
N LEU A 116 7.74 -27.58 4.55
CA LEU A 116 8.81 -28.01 3.64
C LEU A 116 9.35 -29.43 3.98
N ILE A 117 9.28 -29.86 5.25
CA ILE A 117 9.57 -31.26 5.63
C ILE A 117 8.53 -32.20 5.03
N LEU A 118 7.25 -31.81 5.05
CA LEU A 118 6.15 -32.62 4.52
C LEU A 118 6.10 -32.63 3.01
N ASP A 119 6.41 -31.51 2.37
CA ASP A 119 6.48 -31.37 0.92
C ASP A 119 7.69 -30.50 0.53
N PRO A 120 8.83 -31.11 0.22
CA PRO A 120 10.04 -30.39 -0.17
C PRO A 120 9.95 -29.65 -1.51
N LYS A 121 8.84 -29.77 -2.25
CA LYS A 121 8.59 -29.05 -3.50
C LYS A 121 7.48 -28.02 -3.38
N ASN A 122 6.99 -27.76 -2.15
CA ASN A 122 5.96 -26.77 -1.92
C ASN A 122 6.45 -25.34 -2.20
N ASN A 123 6.15 -24.85 -3.39
CA ASN A 123 6.56 -23.53 -3.85
C ASN A 123 5.96 -22.42 -2.97
N GLU A 124 4.70 -22.53 -2.55
CA GLU A 124 4.07 -21.58 -1.64
C GLU A 124 4.86 -21.44 -0.33
N ALA A 125 5.32 -22.55 0.25
CA ALA A 125 6.11 -22.53 1.47
C ALA A 125 7.47 -21.84 1.26
N TYR A 126 8.13 -22.04 0.12
CA TYR A 126 9.36 -21.33 -0.22
C TYR A 126 9.15 -19.83 -0.34
N LEU A 127 8.11 -19.39 -1.04
CA LEU A 127 7.79 -17.96 -1.19
C LEU A 127 7.49 -17.30 0.16
N LYS A 128 6.67 -17.96 1.00
CA LYS A 128 6.36 -17.46 2.35
C LYS A 128 7.60 -17.42 3.25
N SER A 129 8.49 -18.41 3.14
CA SER A 129 9.77 -18.39 3.87
C SER A 129 10.64 -17.21 3.41
N ALA A 130 10.70 -16.95 2.10
CA ALA A 130 11.42 -15.79 1.59
C ALA A 130 10.85 -14.47 2.11
N GLU A 131 9.51 -14.33 2.20
CA GLU A 131 8.85 -13.16 2.80
C GLU A 131 9.19 -12.99 4.29
N VAL A 132 9.21 -14.09 5.05
CA VAL A 132 9.63 -14.08 6.46
C VAL A 132 11.06 -13.57 6.61
N PHE A 133 12.00 -14.10 5.81
CA PHE A 133 13.40 -13.69 5.88
C PHE A 133 13.66 -12.29 5.31
N LEU A 134 12.83 -11.82 4.39
CA LEU A 134 12.83 -10.41 3.94
C LEU A 134 12.52 -9.46 5.11
N ILE A 135 11.52 -9.79 5.94
CA ILE A 135 11.13 -8.96 7.09
C ILE A 135 12.16 -9.03 8.21
N LEU A 136 12.87 -10.16 8.34
CA LEU A 136 13.95 -10.32 9.28
C LEU A 136 15.28 -9.72 8.80
N ASP A 137 15.30 -9.05 7.64
CA ASP A 137 16.50 -8.53 6.98
C ASP A 137 17.59 -9.58 6.72
N ASP A 138 17.25 -10.88 6.76
CA ASP A 138 18.13 -11.98 6.38
C ASP A 138 18.04 -12.23 4.87
N TYR A 139 18.57 -11.27 4.08
CA TYR A 139 18.52 -11.32 2.63
C TYR A 139 19.19 -12.56 2.03
N LYS A 140 20.21 -13.10 2.71
CA LYS A 140 20.87 -14.32 2.25
C LYS A 140 19.88 -15.48 2.20
N LYS A 141 19.19 -15.75 3.31
CA LYS A 141 18.17 -16.81 3.34
C LYS A 141 17.00 -16.48 2.43
N CYS A 142 16.56 -15.21 2.36
CA CYS A 142 15.53 -14.79 1.43
C CYS A 142 15.88 -15.25 0.01
N PHE A 143 17.09 -14.95 -0.50
CA PHE A 143 17.52 -15.36 -1.83
C PHE A 143 17.68 -16.87 -1.99
N GLU A 144 18.12 -17.58 -0.95
CA GLU A 144 18.19 -19.04 -0.96
C GLU A 144 16.81 -19.68 -1.16
N TYR A 145 15.79 -19.20 -0.43
CA TYR A 145 14.42 -19.67 -0.56
C TYR A 145 13.81 -19.28 -1.92
N LEU A 146 14.05 -18.07 -2.42
CA LEU A 146 13.58 -17.63 -3.74
C LEU A 146 14.22 -18.47 -4.86
N SER A 147 15.49 -18.84 -4.73
CA SER A 147 16.16 -19.70 -5.68
C SER A 147 15.49 -21.08 -5.77
N LYS A 148 15.09 -21.63 -4.62
CA LYS A 148 14.33 -22.89 -4.57
C LYS A 148 12.93 -22.74 -5.18
N ALA A 149 12.22 -21.64 -4.90
CA ALA A 149 10.93 -21.39 -5.50
C ALA A 149 11.01 -21.38 -7.05
N VAL A 150 12.00 -20.68 -7.62
CA VAL A 150 12.19 -20.61 -9.09
C VAL A 150 12.72 -21.93 -9.67
N GLU A 151 13.47 -22.74 -8.91
CA GLU A 151 13.91 -24.08 -9.33
C GLU A 151 12.71 -25.01 -9.59
N PHE A 152 11.68 -24.95 -8.73
CA PHE A 152 10.49 -25.79 -8.85
C PHE A 152 9.42 -25.17 -9.77
N GLU A 153 9.34 -23.86 -9.86
CA GLU A 153 8.40 -23.15 -10.71
C GLU A 153 9.10 -21.99 -11.43
N LYS A 154 9.50 -22.24 -12.69
CA LYS A 154 10.29 -21.28 -13.48
C LYS A 154 9.56 -19.98 -13.77
N ILE A 155 8.24 -20.04 -13.96
CA ILE A 155 7.37 -18.85 -14.12
C ILE A 155 6.79 -18.54 -12.77
N ASN A 156 7.41 -17.61 -12.05
CA ASN A 156 7.02 -17.28 -10.68
C ASN A 156 7.19 -15.78 -10.46
N PRO A 157 6.22 -14.98 -10.92
CA PRO A 157 6.30 -13.51 -10.82
C PRO A 157 6.41 -13.03 -9.37
N LYS A 158 5.81 -13.75 -8.41
CA LYS A 158 5.90 -13.42 -6.99
C LYS A 158 7.33 -13.58 -6.46
N ALA A 159 8.07 -14.61 -6.90
CA ALA A 159 9.48 -14.79 -6.50
C ALA A 159 10.34 -13.61 -6.97
N TYR A 160 10.13 -13.16 -8.20
CA TYR A 160 10.85 -12.01 -8.74
C TYR A 160 10.45 -10.69 -8.06
N TYR A 161 9.17 -10.52 -7.71
CA TYR A 161 8.71 -9.38 -6.92
C TYR A 161 9.40 -9.33 -5.55
N ILE A 162 9.39 -10.42 -4.79
CA ILE A 162 10.04 -10.51 -3.47
C ILE A 162 11.55 -10.26 -3.60
N ARG A 163 12.18 -10.81 -4.66
CA ARG A 163 13.60 -10.58 -4.96
C ARG A 163 13.87 -9.10 -5.22
N GLY A 164 13.03 -8.44 -6.00
CA GLY A 164 13.13 -7.01 -6.27
C GLY A 164 12.98 -6.18 -4.99
N MET A 165 12.07 -6.55 -4.10
CA MET A 165 11.91 -5.89 -2.79
C MET A 165 13.16 -6.05 -1.92
N ALA A 166 13.73 -7.25 -1.84
CA ALA A 166 14.97 -7.53 -1.10
C ALA A 166 16.14 -6.71 -1.66
N LEU A 167 16.30 -6.69 -2.98
CA LEU A 167 17.35 -5.93 -3.66
C LEU A 167 17.20 -4.42 -3.45
N LYS A 168 15.97 -3.90 -3.44
CA LYS A 168 15.68 -2.50 -3.13
C LYS A 168 16.12 -2.14 -1.69
N GLN A 169 15.85 -3.01 -0.71
CA GLN A 169 16.22 -2.77 0.68
C GLN A 169 17.74 -2.76 0.90
N ILE A 170 18.49 -3.59 0.19
CA ILE A 170 19.96 -3.56 0.26
C ILE A 170 20.58 -2.46 -0.62
N GLY A 171 19.78 -1.67 -1.34
CA GLY A 171 20.23 -0.55 -2.16
C GLY A 171 20.69 -0.92 -3.58
N ASP A 172 20.56 -2.17 -4.01
CA ASP A 172 20.87 -2.59 -5.39
C ASP A 172 19.70 -2.29 -6.33
N THR A 173 19.48 -1.00 -6.59
CA THR A 173 18.34 -0.50 -7.37
C THR A 173 18.31 -1.09 -8.79
N VAL A 174 19.47 -1.29 -9.43
CA VAL A 174 19.55 -1.81 -10.80
C VAL A 174 18.98 -3.23 -10.87
N LYS A 175 19.43 -4.11 -9.97
CA LYS A 175 18.91 -5.49 -9.93
C LYS A 175 17.48 -5.54 -9.40
N ALA A 176 17.08 -4.61 -8.52
CA ALA A 176 15.70 -4.49 -8.05
C ALA A 176 14.75 -4.20 -9.22
N ILE A 177 15.05 -3.20 -10.04
CA ILE A 177 14.30 -2.87 -11.26
C ILE A 177 14.23 -4.08 -12.21
N SER A 178 15.37 -4.71 -12.52
CA SER A 178 15.39 -5.89 -13.39
C SER A 178 14.52 -7.03 -12.87
N SER A 179 14.53 -7.26 -11.54
CA SER A 179 13.67 -8.30 -10.94
C SER A 179 12.19 -7.95 -11.04
N MET A 180 11.82 -6.68 -10.80
CA MET A 180 10.43 -6.22 -10.94
C MET A 180 9.96 -6.26 -12.40
N GLN A 181 10.83 -5.94 -13.36
CA GLN A 181 10.54 -6.09 -14.80
C GLN A 181 10.26 -7.55 -15.15
N THR A 182 11.08 -8.47 -14.67
CA THR A 182 10.82 -9.91 -14.86
C THR A 182 9.47 -10.33 -14.26
N ALA A 183 9.08 -9.76 -13.10
CA ALA A 183 7.79 -10.06 -12.49
C ALA A 183 6.63 -9.64 -13.39
N VAL A 184 6.66 -8.43 -13.98
CA VAL A 184 5.59 -7.94 -14.87
C VAL A 184 5.64 -8.58 -16.26
N GLU A 185 6.80 -9.00 -16.75
CA GLU A 185 6.92 -9.79 -17.96
C GLU A 185 6.26 -11.17 -17.82
N GLN A 186 6.40 -11.80 -16.66
CA GLN A 186 5.78 -13.09 -16.37
C GLN A 186 4.27 -12.96 -16.02
N ASN A 187 3.87 -11.85 -15.41
CA ASN A 187 2.48 -11.55 -15.12
C ASN A 187 2.19 -10.07 -15.44
N PRO A 188 1.64 -9.77 -16.62
CA PRO A 188 1.29 -8.42 -17.01
C PRO A 188 0.20 -7.74 -16.14
N ASP A 189 -0.50 -8.51 -15.31
CA ASP A 189 -1.50 -7.98 -14.36
C ASP A 189 -0.93 -7.81 -12.94
N TYR A 190 0.40 -7.80 -12.78
CA TYR A 190 1.02 -7.67 -11.47
C TYR A 190 1.09 -6.21 -11.00
N TYR A 191 -0.04 -5.71 -10.50
CA TYR A 191 -0.23 -4.33 -10.06
C TYR A 191 0.90 -3.82 -9.14
N ASP A 192 1.23 -4.57 -8.07
CA ASP A 192 2.20 -4.13 -7.07
C ASP A 192 3.61 -3.94 -7.66
N ALA A 193 3.99 -4.79 -8.63
CA ALA A 193 5.28 -4.66 -9.30
C ALA A 193 5.34 -3.40 -10.18
N TYR A 194 4.26 -3.02 -10.84
CA TYR A 194 4.16 -1.77 -11.59
C TYR A 194 4.27 -0.55 -10.68
N ILE A 195 3.62 -0.56 -9.51
CA ILE A 195 3.76 0.52 -8.52
C ILE A 195 5.21 0.64 -8.06
N GLN A 196 5.87 -0.47 -7.73
CA GLN A 196 7.26 -0.43 -7.31
C GLN A 196 8.22 0.04 -8.40
N LEU A 197 8.00 -0.34 -9.66
CA LEU A 197 8.74 0.17 -10.81
C LEU A 197 8.55 1.68 -10.95
N GLY A 198 7.29 2.15 -10.92
CA GLY A 198 6.98 3.57 -10.96
C GLY A 198 7.71 4.37 -9.87
N LEU A 199 7.68 3.88 -8.61
CA LEU A 199 8.38 4.51 -7.49
C LEU A 199 9.91 4.51 -7.68
N MET A 200 10.49 3.42 -8.19
CA MET A 200 11.94 3.34 -8.42
C MET A 200 12.40 4.28 -9.54
N TYR A 201 11.66 4.37 -10.64
CA TYR A 201 11.97 5.31 -11.72
C TYR A 201 11.71 6.76 -11.30
N ALA A 202 10.64 7.02 -10.55
CA ALA A 202 10.38 8.36 -9.98
C ALA A 202 11.52 8.85 -9.10
N SER A 203 12.09 7.97 -8.26
CA SER A 203 13.23 8.32 -7.41
C SER A 203 14.52 8.64 -8.20
N GLN A 204 14.59 8.26 -9.48
CA GLN A 204 15.66 8.58 -10.41
C GLN A 204 15.32 9.78 -11.32
N HIS A 205 14.17 10.42 -11.10
CA HIS A 205 13.62 11.47 -11.96
C HIS A 205 13.47 11.04 -13.43
N ASP A 206 13.14 9.76 -13.66
CA ASP A 206 12.97 9.18 -14.97
C ASP A 206 11.48 9.11 -15.35
N ASP A 207 11.14 9.65 -16.52
CA ASP A 207 9.76 9.74 -17.03
C ASP A 207 9.09 8.37 -17.25
N LEU A 208 9.86 7.28 -17.32
CA LEU A 208 9.31 5.91 -17.33
C LEU A 208 8.42 5.62 -16.11
N ALA A 209 8.57 6.40 -15.02
CA ALA A 209 7.67 6.33 -13.88
C ALA A 209 6.20 6.48 -14.29
N ILE A 210 5.92 7.38 -15.23
CA ILE A 210 4.57 7.66 -15.74
C ILE A 210 3.99 6.43 -16.42
N ASP A 211 4.79 5.76 -17.26
CA ASP A 211 4.35 4.56 -17.99
C ASP A 211 4.01 3.42 -17.04
N TYR A 212 4.83 3.22 -16.00
CA TYR A 212 4.58 2.19 -15.00
C TYR A 212 3.34 2.49 -14.15
N TYR A 213 3.11 3.75 -13.75
CA TYR A 213 1.87 4.14 -13.07
C TYR A 213 0.65 3.97 -13.99
N ASN A 214 0.76 4.29 -15.29
CA ASN A 214 -0.32 4.05 -16.25
C ASN A 214 -0.61 2.55 -16.40
N ASN A 215 0.40 1.68 -16.43
CA ASN A 215 0.19 0.23 -16.43
C ASN A 215 -0.53 -0.24 -15.17
N ALA A 216 -0.19 0.29 -13.99
CA ALA A 216 -0.92 0.02 -12.77
C ALA A 216 -2.39 0.50 -12.86
N LEU A 217 -2.64 1.66 -13.46
CA LEU A 217 -3.99 2.20 -13.67
C LEU A 217 -4.79 1.41 -14.72
N ASN A 218 -4.15 0.80 -15.71
CA ASN A 218 -4.84 -0.11 -16.64
C ASN A 218 -5.39 -1.35 -15.92
N ILE A 219 -4.69 -1.83 -14.88
CA ILE A 219 -5.14 -2.96 -14.04
C ILE A 219 -6.22 -2.49 -13.05
N ASN A 220 -5.96 -1.38 -12.35
CA ASN A 220 -6.89 -0.79 -11.39
C ASN A 220 -7.10 0.70 -11.68
N PRO A 221 -8.12 1.06 -12.51
CA PRO A 221 -8.39 2.45 -12.88
C PRO A 221 -8.79 3.37 -11.72
N GLN A 222 -9.17 2.80 -10.58
CA GLN A 222 -9.55 3.55 -9.38
C GLN A 222 -8.44 3.53 -8.30
N SER A 223 -7.22 3.22 -8.66
CA SER A 223 -6.10 3.23 -7.73
C SER A 223 -5.72 4.64 -7.30
N ILE A 224 -6.11 5.01 -6.08
CA ILE A 224 -5.69 6.27 -5.45
C ILE A 224 -4.18 6.33 -5.30
N GLU A 225 -3.54 5.20 -4.98
CA GLU A 225 -2.08 5.09 -4.84
C GLU A 225 -1.35 5.45 -6.13
N ALA A 226 -1.72 4.82 -7.25
CA ALA A 226 -1.09 5.09 -8.55
C ALA A 226 -1.31 6.54 -8.99
N LEU A 227 -2.55 7.04 -8.87
CA LEU A 227 -2.90 8.44 -9.20
C LEU A 227 -2.14 9.44 -8.33
N TYR A 228 -2.01 9.16 -7.03
CA TYR A 228 -1.31 10.03 -6.10
C TYR A 228 0.19 10.09 -6.39
N ASN A 229 0.84 8.94 -6.57
CA ASN A 229 2.25 8.87 -6.90
C ASN A 229 2.57 9.52 -8.25
N MET A 230 1.71 9.31 -9.25
CA MET A 230 1.82 9.98 -10.56
C MET A 230 1.63 11.49 -10.43
N GLY A 231 0.66 11.95 -9.62
CA GLY A 231 0.45 13.37 -9.34
C GLY A 231 1.65 14.02 -8.63
N MET A 232 2.26 13.33 -7.69
CA MET A 232 3.50 13.77 -7.01
C MET A 232 4.64 13.88 -8.00
N PHE A 233 4.85 12.86 -8.86
CA PHE A 233 5.87 12.90 -9.90
C PHE A 233 5.70 14.11 -10.83
N TYR A 234 4.49 14.36 -11.34
CA TYR A 234 4.20 15.52 -12.16
C TYR A 234 4.49 16.84 -11.44
N GLN A 235 4.12 16.92 -10.16
CA GLN A 235 4.36 18.11 -9.34
C GLN A 235 5.87 18.39 -9.19
N GLU A 236 6.68 17.38 -8.89
CA GLU A 236 8.14 17.50 -8.74
C GLU A 236 8.84 17.88 -10.05
N HIS A 237 8.24 17.55 -11.21
CA HIS A 237 8.75 17.88 -12.53
C HIS A 237 8.11 19.15 -13.14
N ASN A 238 7.50 20.01 -12.32
CA ASN A 238 6.82 21.25 -12.74
C ASN A 238 5.70 21.07 -13.77
N MET A 239 5.14 19.87 -13.87
CA MET A 239 4.00 19.54 -14.76
C MET A 239 2.68 19.80 -14.02
N ALA A 240 2.44 21.07 -13.65
CA ALA A 240 1.36 21.47 -12.76
C ALA A 240 -0.03 21.05 -13.24
N VAL A 241 -0.31 21.11 -14.55
CA VAL A 241 -1.61 20.75 -15.13
C VAL A 241 -1.89 19.26 -14.98
N ASP A 242 -0.89 18.41 -15.23
CA ASP A 242 -1.01 16.96 -15.14
C ASP A 242 -1.09 16.50 -13.67
N ALA A 243 -0.35 17.16 -12.77
CA ALA A 243 -0.48 16.96 -11.33
C ALA A 243 -1.92 17.22 -10.85
N ILE A 244 -2.49 18.38 -11.20
CA ILE A 244 -3.88 18.73 -10.85
C ILE A 244 -4.87 17.73 -11.46
N LYS A 245 -4.66 17.28 -12.69
CA LYS A 245 -5.51 16.28 -13.35
C LYS A 245 -5.51 14.96 -12.57
N SER A 246 -4.36 14.49 -12.15
CA SER A 246 -4.22 13.26 -11.36
C SER A 246 -4.94 13.38 -10.01
N TYR A 247 -4.69 14.47 -9.26
CA TYR A 247 -5.37 14.72 -7.97
C TYR A 247 -6.89 14.92 -8.13
N ASN A 248 -7.36 15.58 -9.18
CA ASN A 248 -8.80 15.70 -9.46
C ASN A 248 -9.45 14.35 -9.77
N THR A 249 -8.70 13.41 -10.37
CA THR A 249 -9.19 12.04 -10.57
C THR A 249 -9.38 11.34 -9.23
N ILE A 250 -8.47 11.54 -8.27
CA ILE A 250 -8.64 11.05 -6.89
C ILE A 250 -9.91 11.64 -6.26
N LEU A 251 -10.15 12.96 -6.42
CA LEU A 251 -11.33 13.61 -5.83
C LEU A 251 -12.65 13.16 -6.45
N LYS A 252 -12.66 12.62 -7.67
CA LYS A 252 -13.84 11.95 -8.24
C LYS A 252 -14.12 10.60 -7.58
N ILE A 253 -13.09 9.89 -7.13
CA ILE A 253 -13.19 8.59 -6.43
C ILE A 253 -13.50 8.82 -4.96
N GLU A 254 -12.75 9.70 -4.31
CA GLU A 254 -12.86 10.05 -2.89
C GLU A 254 -12.93 11.59 -2.72
N PRO A 255 -14.15 12.18 -2.72
CA PRO A 255 -14.32 13.64 -2.69
C PRO A 255 -13.73 14.36 -1.46
N LYS A 256 -13.46 13.64 -0.37
CA LYS A 256 -12.84 14.16 0.86
C LYS A 256 -11.39 13.73 1.05
N HIS A 257 -10.70 13.35 -0.02
CA HIS A 257 -9.30 12.95 0.07
C HIS A 257 -8.41 14.17 0.35
N LYS A 258 -8.13 14.41 1.64
CA LYS A 258 -7.47 15.63 2.12
C LYS A 258 -6.12 15.93 1.47
N ASN A 259 -5.28 14.89 1.26
CA ASN A 259 -3.94 15.10 0.70
C ASN A 259 -3.99 15.51 -0.78
N ALA A 260 -4.91 14.93 -1.59
CA ALA A 260 -5.11 15.36 -2.97
C ALA A 260 -5.63 16.81 -3.02
N THR A 261 -6.60 17.17 -2.18
CA THR A 261 -7.12 18.54 -2.06
C THR A 261 -6.00 19.51 -1.68
N TYR A 262 -5.19 19.15 -0.69
CA TYR A 262 -4.04 19.96 -0.26
C TYR A 262 -3.03 20.16 -1.41
N ASN A 263 -2.68 19.10 -2.13
CA ASN A 263 -1.69 19.17 -3.20
C ASN A 263 -2.19 20.01 -4.38
N ILE A 264 -3.49 19.98 -4.72
CA ILE A 264 -4.06 20.92 -5.71
C ILE A 264 -3.89 22.37 -5.24
N GLY A 265 -4.18 22.66 -3.97
CA GLY A 265 -3.94 23.97 -3.38
C GLY A 265 -2.47 24.37 -3.46
N TYR A 266 -1.57 23.46 -3.14
CA TYR A 266 -0.13 23.68 -3.18
C TYR A 266 0.38 23.94 -4.61
N VAL A 267 -0.07 23.15 -5.60
CA VAL A 267 0.27 23.38 -7.01
C VAL A 267 -0.22 24.75 -7.50
N ASN A 268 -1.43 25.14 -7.11
CA ASN A 268 -1.96 26.48 -7.45
C ASN A 268 -1.15 27.61 -6.78
N LEU A 269 -0.71 27.42 -5.52
CA LEU A 269 0.09 28.41 -4.80
C LEU A 269 1.49 28.54 -5.41
N VAL A 270 2.20 27.42 -5.59
CA VAL A 270 3.65 27.42 -5.83
C VAL A 270 4.01 27.45 -7.31
N TYR A 271 3.26 26.74 -8.14
CA TYR A 271 3.61 26.54 -9.55
C TYR A 271 2.78 27.43 -10.50
N LEU A 272 1.54 27.77 -10.10
CA LEU A 272 0.64 28.53 -10.96
C LEU A 272 0.38 29.95 -10.45
N GLU A 273 0.78 30.29 -9.23
CA GLU A 273 0.55 31.57 -8.55
C GLU A 273 -0.93 31.99 -8.52
N LYS A 274 -1.84 30.99 -8.53
CA LYS A 274 -3.29 31.17 -8.48
C LYS A 274 -3.76 31.18 -7.03
N TYR A 275 -3.50 32.30 -6.35
CA TYR A 275 -3.69 32.40 -4.89
C TYR A 275 -5.15 32.25 -4.47
N ASN A 276 -6.13 32.76 -5.23
CA ASN A 276 -7.55 32.62 -4.90
C ASN A 276 -8.03 31.16 -5.00
N GLU A 277 -7.60 30.45 -6.05
CA GLU A 277 -7.86 29.03 -6.21
C GLU A 277 -7.20 28.21 -5.09
N ALA A 278 -5.95 28.52 -4.74
CA ALA A 278 -5.26 27.87 -3.65
C ALA A 278 -5.98 28.06 -2.30
N ILE A 279 -6.46 29.27 -2.00
CA ILE A 279 -7.28 29.57 -0.80
C ILE A 279 -8.52 28.68 -0.75
N THR A 280 -9.18 28.48 -1.89
CA THR A 280 -10.37 27.62 -1.96
C THR A 280 -10.05 26.18 -1.55
N TYR A 281 -8.99 25.61 -2.11
CA TYR A 281 -8.57 24.23 -1.78
C TYR A 281 -8.08 24.09 -0.34
N PHE A 282 -7.25 25.01 0.15
CA PHE A 282 -6.81 24.97 1.56
C PHE A 282 -7.97 25.18 2.52
N SER A 283 -8.98 25.98 2.15
CA SER A 283 -10.19 26.14 2.95
C SER A 283 -11.00 24.85 3.04
N GLU A 284 -11.02 24.05 1.98
CA GLU A 284 -11.64 22.73 2.01
C GLU A 284 -10.83 21.75 2.87
N VAL A 285 -9.49 21.79 2.78
CA VAL A 285 -8.63 20.95 3.65
C VAL A 285 -8.89 21.22 5.13
N VAL A 286 -8.97 22.49 5.55
CA VAL A 286 -9.19 22.80 6.97
C VAL A 286 -10.61 22.47 7.45
N LYS A 287 -11.59 22.35 6.55
CA LYS A 287 -12.92 21.81 6.86
C LYS A 287 -12.87 20.29 7.06
N ILE A 288 -12.11 19.58 6.22
CA ILE A 288 -11.94 18.11 6.30
C ILE A 288 -11.14 17.75 7.55
N ASP A 289 -10.04 18.47 7.79
CA ASP A 289 -9.14 18.25 8.91
C ASP A 289 -8.74 19.59 9.58
N PRO A 290 -9.48 20.02 10.62
CA PRO A 290 -9.22 21.28 11.34
C PRO A 290 -7.85 21.34 12.05
N LYS A 291 -7.08 20.24 12.06
CA LYS A 291 -5.73 20.20 12.64
C LYS A 291 -4.62 20.17 11.58
N TYR A 292 -4.95 20.37 10.32
CA TYR A 292 -3.96 20.36 9.24
C TYR A 292 -3.16 21.68 9.22
N THR A 293 -2.08 21.73 9.98
CA THR A 293 -1.26 22.94 10.23
C THR A 293 -0.75 23.60 8.93
N ASP A 294 -0.21 22.79 8.00
CA ASP A 294 0.33 23.32 6.75
C ASP A 294 -0.74 23.96 5.86
N ALA A 295 -2.00 23.51 5.95
CA ALA A 295 -3.08 24.11 5.17
C ALA A 295 -3.41 25.54 5.66
N TYR A 296 -3.43 25.78 6.97
CA TYR A 296 -3.56 27.13 7.52
C TYR A 296 -2.37 27.99 7.10
N TYR A 297 -1.15 27.49 7.25
CA TYR A 297 0.05 28.26 6.88
C TYR A 297 0.01 28.65 5.40
N ASN A 298 -0.24 27.71 4.49
CA ASN A 298 -0.23 27.98 3.06
C ASN A 298 -1.42 28.85 2.63
N ARG A 299 -2.57 28.75 3.28
CA ARG A 299 -3.69 29.67 3.05
C ARG A 299 -3.35 31.08 3.53
N GLY A 300 -2.72 31.21 4.69
CA GLY A 300 -2.19 32.46 5.19
C GLY A 300 -1.16 33.08 4.22
N LEU A 301 -0.29 32.25 3.64
CA LEU A 301 0.66 32.72 2.62
C LEU A 301 -0.05 33.24 1.37
N CYS A 302 -1.11 32.56 0.91
CA CYS A 302 -1.92 33.06 -0.21
C CYS A 302 -2.56 34.43 0.11
N TYR A 303 -3.13 34.58 1.32
CA TYR A 303 -3.67 35.89 1.74
C TYR A 303 -2.59 36.96 1.80
N GLU A 304 -1.40 36.63 2.28
CA GLU A 304 -0.27 37.56 2.31
C GLU A 304 0.12 38.03 0.89
N MET A 305 0.20 37.08 -0.07
CA MET A 305 0.50 37.38 -1.48
C MET A 305 -0.57 38.27 -2.15
N LEU A 306 -1.80 38.22 -1.67
CA LEU A 306 -2.90 39.07 -2.12
C LEU A 306 -2.99 40.40 -1.34
N GLY A 307 -2.10 40.65 -0.37
CA GLY A 307 -2.11 41.85 0.47
C GLY A 307 -3.14 41.82 1.60
N ASP A 308 -3.86 40.71 1.79
CA ASP A 308 -4.81 40.52 2.90
C ASP A 308 -4.10 40.07 4.16
N PHE A 309 -3.31 40.99 4.73
CA PHE A 309 -2.52 40.74 5.93
C PHE A 309 -3.38 40.41 7.16
N LYS A 310 -4.65 40.82 7.17
CA LYS A 310 -5.58 40.49 8.27
C LYS A 310 -5.88 38.99 8.31
N ASN A 311 -6.30 38.43 7.21
CA ASN A 311 -6.61 37.00 7.11
C ASN A 311 -5.33 36.15 7.17
N ALA A 312 -4.23 36.63 6.61
CA ALA A 312 -2.90 35.99 6.74
C ALA A 312 -2.50 35.77 8.19
N LYS A 313 -2.60 36.82 9.04
CA LYS A 313 -2.26 36.73 10.47
C LYS A 313 -3.15 35.75 11.20
N ILE A 314 -4.45 35.73 10.91
CA ILE A 314 -5.41 34.80 11.54
C ILE A 314 -4.98 33.35 11.22
N ASP A 315 -4.63 33.06 9.99
CA ASP A 315 -4.25 31.72 9.58
C ASP A 315 -2.89 31.28 10.13
N TYR A 316 -1.90 32.17 10.18
CA TYR A 316 -0.61 31.88 10.84
C TYR A 316 -0.79 31.61 12.35
N GLN A 317 -1.67 32.38 13.03
CA GLN A 317 -2.01 32.15 14.43
C GLN A 317 -2.75 30.81 14.63
N ASN A 318 -3.61 30.43 13.69
CA ASN A 318 -4.29 29.11 13.73
C ASN A 318 -3.25 27.98 13.58
N ALA A 319 -2.29 28.09 12.67
CA ALA A 319 -1.21 27.13 12.53
C ALA A 319 -0.39 27.00 13.83
N MET A 320 -0.06 28.11 14.49
CA MET A 320 0.65 28.12 15.77
C MET A 320 -0.19 27.61 16.94
N ARG A 321 -1.52 27.74 16.90
CA ARG A 321 -2.40 27.15 17.90
C ARG A 321 -2.40 25.63 17.85
N ILE A 322 -2.26 25.06 16.64
CA ILE A 322 -2.19 23.60 16.44
C ILE A 322 -0.79 23.09 16.80
N VAL A 323 0.25 23.75 16.30
CA VAL A 323 1.66 23.43 16.58
C VAL A 323 2.33 24.65 17.20
N PRO A 324 2.49 24.69 18.52
CA PRO A 324 3.19 25.79 19.20
C PRO A 324 4.63 25.96 18.61
N ASN A 325 5.00 27.20 18.35
CA ASN A 325 6.29 27.55 17.74
C ASN A 325 6.50 26.99 16.31
N TYR A 326 5.41 26.83 15.54
CA TYR A 326 5.53 26.48 14.13
C TYR A 326 6.34 27.54 13.39
N GLU A 327 7.63 27.25 13.17
CA GLU A 327 8.67 28.19 12.76
C GLU A 327 8.27 29.03 11.53
N LYS A 328 7.70 28.37 10.50
CA LYS A 328 7.26 29.04 9.27
C LYS A 328 6.24 30.14 9.55
N ALA A 329 5.28 29.90 10.44
CA ALA A 329 4.23 30.87 10.78
C ALA A 329 4.78 31.99 11.68
N VAL A 330 5.70 31.69 12.60
CA VAL A 330 6.39 32.70 13.42
C VAL A 330 7.15 33.68 12.53
N LEU A 331 7.94 33.17 11.58
CA LEU A 331 8.70 34.00 10.64
C LEU A 331 7.78 34.84 9.75
N ALA A 332 6.65 34.27 9.30
CA ALA A 332 5.68 34.99 8.47
C ALA A 332 4.99 36.11 9.26
N LEU A 333 4.60 35.90 10.52
CA LEU A 333 4.04 36.93 11.36
C LEU A 333 5.03 38.08 11.60
N ASN A 334 6.30 37.78 11.92
CA ASN A 334 7.32 38.75 12.12
C ASN A 334 7.56 39.61 10.83
N ARG A 335 7.53 38.99 9.65
CA ARG A 335 7.63 39.66 8.36
C ARG A 335 6.50 40.68 8.15
N ILE A 336 5.25 40.27 8.41
CA ILE A 336 4.09 41.17 8.27
C ILE A 336 4.12 42.31 9.30
N ASP A 337 4.57 42.06 10.53
CA ASP A 337 4.60 43.08 11.58
C ASP A 337 5.70 44.12 11.35
N ASN A 338 6.82 43.72 10.74
CA ASN A 338 7.93 44.61 10.42
C ASN A 338 7.76 45.39 9.10
N SER A 339 6.77 45.01 8.27
CA SER A 339 6.48 45.68 6.98
C SER A 339 5.51 46.87 7.11
N LYS A 340 5.17 47.27 8.36
CA LYS A 340 4.45 48.49 8.69
C LYS A 340 5.42 49.61 9.08
#